data_12edfecd5d2303967c60e8999afedeba
#
_entry.id   12edfecd5d2303967c60e8999afedeba
#
_cell.length_a   1.000
_cell.length_b   1.000
_cell.length_c   1.000
_cell.angle_alpha   90.00
_cell.angle_beta   90.00
_cell.angle_gamma   90.00
#
_symmetry.space_group_name_H-M   'P 1'
#
loop_
_entity.id
_entity.type
_entity.pdbx_description
1 polymer ?
#
loop_
_entity_poly.entity_id
_entity_poly.type
_entity_poly.pdbx_seq_one_letter_code
_entity_poly.pdbx_strand_id
1 'polypeptide(L)'
;MKNILVTGAGAVLGQGIIRCLIEVKDQYYIHTADPDYKSSGHWLGQKAHIIKRADNPEFMNSVESIIRSEKIDLILIGTDVELLFFAQHKSRLKKKYGTIVLVSDPKVISIANDKFLTLKELCQLVEKFQRKL
;
A
#
# COMPACT_ATOMS: atom_id res chain seq x y z
N MET A 1 4.57 -20.15 5.08
CA MET A 1 4.63 -18.76 5.59
C MET A 1 4.38 -17.83 4.42
N LYS A 2 3.56 -16.82 4.56
CA LYS A 2 3.23 -15.85 3.51
C LYS A 2 4.20 -14.67 3.55
N ASN A 3 4.67 -14.22 2.38
CA ASN A 3 5.55 -13.07 2.25
C ASN A 3 4.72 -11.80 2.11
N ILE A 4 4.82 -10.89 3.08
CA ILE A 4 4.11 -9.60 3.08
C ILE A 4 5.11 -8.47 2.86
N LEU A 5 4.87 -7.61 1.90
CA LEU A 5 5.63 -6.38 1.68
C LEU A 5 4.86 -5.19 2.25
N VAL A 6 5.47 -4.46 3.17
CA VAL A 6 4.96 -3.18 3.66
C VAL A 6 5.78 -2.06 3.03
N THR A 7 5.15 -1.24 2.20
CA THR A 7 5.80 -0.06 1.59
C THR A 7 5.60 1.18 2.46
N GLY A 8 6.39 2.24 2.23
CA GLY A 8 6.37 3.43 3.09
C GLY A 8 6.73 3.10 4.54
N ALA A 9 7.69 2.19 4.75
CA ALA A 9 8.05 1.66 6.05
C ALA A 9 8.53 2.73 7.05
N GLY A 10 9.02 3.87 6.56
CA GLY A 10 9.41 5.01 7.39
C GLY A 10 8.24 5.88 7.85
N ALA A 11 7.11 5.83 7.18
CA ALA A 11 5.93 6.59 7.54
C ALA A 11 5.25 6.01 8.79
N VAL A 12 4.52 6.86 9.52
CA VAL A 12 3.82 6.46 10.75
C VAL A 12 2.85 5.30 10.49
N LEU A 13 2.10 5.36 9.39
CA LEU A 13 1.17 4.30 9.02
C LEU A 13 1.91 3.00 8.69
N GLY A 14 3.00 3.06 7.92
CA GLY A 14 3.83 1.90 7.59
C GLY A 14 4.38 1.22 8.84
N GLN A 15 4.92 1.98 9.78
CA GLN A 15 5.39 1.46 11.07
C GLN A 15 4.24 0.83 11.88
N GLY A 16 3.05 1.45 11.88
CA GLY A 16 1.86 0.91 12.54
C GLY A 16 1.46 -0.46 11.97
N ILE A 17 1.42 -0.58 10.63
CA ILE A 17 1.12 -1.85 9.94
C ILE A 17 2.16 -2.92 10.34
N ILE A 18 3.45 -2.59 10.27
CA ILE A 18 4.53 -3.54 10.62
C ILE A 18 4.38 -4.01 12.07
N ARG A 19 4.12 -3.11 13.01
CA ARG A 19 3.92 -3.46 14.43
C ARG A 19 2.74 -4.42 14.64
N CYS A 20 1.62 -4.20 13.94
CA CYS A 20 0.50 -5.14 13.99
C CYS A 20 0.87 -6.52 13.42
N LEU A 21 1.67 -6.59 12.36
CA LEU A 21 2.12 -7.86 11.77
C LEU A 21 3.10 -8.60 12.67
N ILE A 22 3.92 -7.92 13.45
CA ILE A 22 4.86 -8.54 14.40
C ILE A 22 4.14 -9.39 15.45
N GLU A 23 2.94 -9.00 15.87
CA GLU A 23 2.14 -9.77 16.83
C GLU A 23 1.75 -11.17 16.30
N VAL A 24 1.79 -11.35 14.98
CA VAL A 24 1.45 -12.61 14.29
C VAL A 24 2.59 -13.11 13.38
N LYS A 25 3.83 -12.76 13.73
CA LYS A 25 5.05 -13.02 12.93
C LYS A 25 5.28 -14.49 12.59
N ASP A 26 4.75 -15.43 13.37
CA ASP A 26 4.89 -16.86 13.11
C ASP A 26 4.14 -17.31 11.84
N GLN A 27 3.20 -16.49 11.36
CA GLN A 27 2.39 -16.77 10.16
C GLN A 27 2.95 -16.10 8.90
N TYR A 28 3.73 -15.01 9.06
CA TYR A 28 4.14 -14.14 7.97
C TYR A 28 5.63 -13.81 8.02
N TYR A 29 6.24 -13.69 6.84
CA TYR A 29 7.56 -13.11 6.67
C TYR A 29 7.39 -11.67 6.20
N ILE A 30 7.87 -10.70 7.01
CA ILE A 30 7.62 -9.27 6.80
C ILE A 30 8.81 -8.65 6.06
N HIS A 31 8.56 -8.27 4.81
CA HIS A 31 9.46 -7.43 4.02
C HIS A 31 9.05 -5.97 4.20
N THR A 32 10.00 -5.09 4.35
CA THR A 32 9.80 -3.65 4.43
C THR A 32 10.40 -2.96 3.23
N ALA A 33 9.75 -1.95 2.67
CA ALA A 33 10.26 -1.17 1.56
C ALA A 33 10.08 0.33 1.81
N ASP A 34 11.13 1.09 1.54
CA ASP A 34 11.15 2.55 1.67
C ASP A 34 12.24 3.13 0.78
N PRO A 35 12.10 4.36 0.24
CA PRO A 35 13.17 5.04 -0.49
C PRO A 35 14.39 5.39 0.38
N ASP A 36 14.17 5.62 1.67
CA ASP A 36 15.24 5.96 2.61
C ASP A 36 15.77 4.71 3.32
N TYR A 37 17.05 4.39 3.11
CA TYR A 37 17.70 3.26 3.77
C TYR A 37 17.79 3.39 5.29
N LYS A 38 17.67 4.61 5.84
CA LYS A 38 17.65 4.89 7.29
C LYS A 38 16.27 4.79 7.90
N SER A 39 15.26 4.46 7.09
CA SER A 39 13.88 4.35 7.55
C SER A 39 13.77 3.42 8.76
N SER A 40 13.18 3.92 9.85
CA SER A 40 13.05 3.17 11.11
C SER A 40 12.24 1.88 10.97
N GLY A 41 11.30 1.84 10.04
CA GLY A 41 10.51 0.64 9.76
C GLY A 41 11.34 -0.54 9.24
N HIS A 42 12.51 -0.28 8.63
CA HIS A 42 13.40 -1.36 8.17
C HIS A 42 13.90 -2.26 9.30
N TRP A 43 14.06 -1.71 10.49
CA TRP A 43 14.51 -2.44 11.67
C TRP A 43 13.43 -3.30 12.33
N LEU A 44 12.18 -3.09 11.93
CA LEU A 44 11.03 -3.81 12.49
C LEU A 44 10.66 -5.06 11.68
N GLY A 45 10.99 -5.12 10.41
CA GLY A 45 10.74 -6.29 9.55
C GLY A 45 11.90 -7.29 9.54
N GLN A 46 11.70 -8.44 8.89
CA GLN A 46 12.74 -9.44 8.73
C GLN A 46 13.68 -9.16 7.55
N LYS A 47 13.20 -8.45 6.53
CA LYS A 47 14.02 -8.10 5.36
C LYS A 47 13.66 -6.72 4.83
N ALA A 48 14.66 -5.85 4.70
CA ALA A 48 14.53 -4.49 4.20
C ALA A 48 14.87 -4.40 2.71
N HIS A 49 14.14 -3.56 1.99
CA HIS A 49 14.33 -3.28 0.57
C HIS A 49 14.31 -1.78 0.33
N ILE A 50 15.19 -1.32 -0.56
CA ILE A 50 15.18 0.07 -1.01
C ILE A 50 14.45 0.13 -2.34
N ILE A 51 13.43 0.99 -2.41
CA ILE A 51 12.65 1.24 -3.62
C ILE A 51 12.86 2.67 -4.12
N LYS A 52 12.45 2.95 -5.34
CA LYS A 52 12.39 4.32 -5.83
C LYS A 52 11.23 5.07 -5.19
N ARG A 53 11.28 6.40 -5.16
CA ARG A 53 10.16 7.23 -4.72
C ARG A 53 8.96 7.08 -5.67
N ALA A 54 7.75 7.28 -5.19
CA ALA A 54 6.53 7.16 -5.97
C ALA A 54 6.46 8.10 -7.20
N ASP A 55 7.15 9.25 -7.13
CA ASP A 55 7.27 10.20 -8.25
C ASP A 55 8.33 9.82 -9.30
N ASN A 56 9.11 8.77 -9.06
CA ASN A 56 10.13 8.29 -9.99
C ASN A 56 9.51 7.30 -10.99
N PRO A 57 9.78 7.43 -12.32
CA PRO A 57 9.27 6.50 -13.33
C PRO A 57 9.63 5.03 -13.09
N GLU A 58 10.76 4.77 -12.41
CA GLU A 58 11.23 3.42 -12.06
C GLU A 58 10.62 2.86 -10.77
N PHE A 59 9.68 3.57 -10.14
CA PHE A 59 9.05 3.12 -8.89
C PHE A 59 8.48 1.71 -9.01
N MET A 60 7.59 1.49 -9.99
CA MET A 60 6.96 0.18 -10.17
C MET A 60 7.95 -0.92 -10.56
N ASN A 61 8.98 -0.61 -11.34
CA ASN A 61 10.04 -1.57 -11.68
C ASN A 61 10.80 -2.01 -10.42
N SER A 62 11.11 -1.08 -9.51
CA SER A 62 11.78 -1.40 -8.25
C SER A 62 10.90 -2.31 -7.36
N VAL A 63 9.60 -2.05 -7.29
CA VAL A 63 8.64 -2.89 -6.55
C VAL A 63 8.47 -4.27 -7.20
N GLU A 64 8.31 -4.33 -8.52
CA GLU A 64 8.17 -5.62 -9.25
C GLU A 64 9.40 -6.51 -9.14
N SER A 65 10.60 -5.91 -9.04
CA SER A 65 11.83 -6.66 -8.78
C SER A 65 11.76 -7.40 -7.44
N ILE A 66 11.28 -6.74 -6.39
CA ILE A 66 11.09 -7.34 -5.06
C ILE A 66 10.01 -8.41 -5.10
N ILE A 67 8.86 -8.13 -5.73
CA ILE A 67 7.76 -9.11 -5.86
C ILE A 67 8.28 -10.42 -6.47
N ARG A 68 9.09 -10.31 -7.51
CA ARG A 68 9.64 -11.46 -8.24
C ARG A 68 10.70 -12.22 -7.44
N SER A 69 11.67 -11.50 -6.84
CA SER A 69 12.77 -12.14 -6.10
C SER A 69 12.32 -12.78 -4.79
N GLU A 70 11.40 -12.11 -4.08
CA GLU A 70 10.94 -12.52 -2.76
C GLU A 70 9.61 -13.27 -2.77
N LYS A 71 8.98 -13.45 -3.95
CA LYS A 71 7.68 -14.11 -4.10
C LYS A 71 6.61 -13.52 -3.17
N ILE A 72 6.46 -12.21 -3.23
CA ILE A 72 5.53 -11.46 -2.36
C ILE A 72 4.08 -11.89 -2.63
N ASP A 73 3.39 -12.33 -1.59
CA ASP A 73 1.97 -12.72 -1.63
C ASP A 73 1.03 -11.51 -1.48
N LEU A 74 1.38 -10.58 -0.59
CA LEU A 74 0.54 -9.43 -0.22
C LEU A 74 1.36 -8.16 -0.09
N ILE A 75 0.82 -7.05 -0.61
CA ILE A 75 1.37 -5.71 -0.41
C ILE A 75 0.42 -4.88 0.45
N LEU A 76 0.94 -4.29 1.51
CA LEU A 76 0.29 -3.31 2.37
C LEU A 76 0.99 -1.97 2.22
N ILE A 77 0.22 -0.91 2.02
CA ILE A 77 0.74 0.41 1.65
C ILE A 77 0.73 1.31 2.89
N GLY A 78 1.88 1.82 3.27
CA GLY A 78 2.08 2.63 4.46
C GLY A 78 2.14 4.14 4.21
N THR A 79 1.89 4.62 2.97
CA THR A 79 1.93 6.04 2.63
C THR A 79 0.96 6.41 1.52
N ASP A 80 0.31 7.56 1.65
CA ASP A 80 -0.73 8.03 0.73
C ASP A 80 -0.22 8.27 -0.69
N VAL A 81 1.04 8.70 -0.83
CA VAL A 81 1.64 9.01 -2.14
C VAL A 81 1.77 7.80 -3.07
N GLU A 82 1.72 6.59 -2.54
CA GLU A 82 1.82 5.35 -3.29
C GLU A 82 0.46 4.75 -3.66
N LEU A 83 -0.63 5.16 -2.95
CA LEU A 83 -1.95 4.52 -3.07
C LEU A 83 -2.47 4.48 -4.50
N LEU A 84 -2.42 5.61 -5.22
CA LEU A 84 -2.95 5.69 -6.58
C LEU A 84 -2.16 4.81 -7.55
N PHE A 85 -0.83 4.78 -7.42
CA PHE A 85 0.04 3.91 -8.23
C PHE A 85 -0.33 2.45 -8.05
N PHE A 86 -0.43 1.99 -6.82
CA PHE A 86 -0.80 0.61 -6.53
C PHE A 86 -2.24 0.29 -6.97
N ALA A 87 -3.18 1.21 -6.76
CA ALA A 87 -4.57 1.02 -7.19
C ALA A 87 -4.68 0.82 -8.71
N GLN A 88 -3.91 1.57 -9.49
CA GLN A 88 -3.86 1.43 -10.96
C GLN A 88 -3.21 0.12 -11.41
N HIS A 89 -2.29 -0.44 -10.62
CA HIS A 89 -1.51 -1.62 -11.00
C HIS A 89 -1.94 -2.92 -10.32
N LYS A 90 -2.86 -2.88 -9.33
CA LYS A 90 -3.25 -4.06 -8.52
C LYS A 90 -3.70 -5.25 -9.37
N SER A 91 -4.51 -5.02 -10.40
CA SER A 91 -5.01 -6.10 -11.28
C SER A 91 -3.89 -6.73 -12.11
N ARG A 92 -2.95 -5.91 -12.60
CA ARG A 92 -1.79 -6.37 -13.35
C ARG A 92 -0.85 -7.20 -12.46
N LEU A 93 -0.57 -6.73 -11.25
CA LEU A 93 0.29 -7.44 -10.29
C LEU A 93 -0.32 -8.79 -9.89
N LYS A 94 -1.63 -8.82 -9.63
CA LYS A 94 -2.34 -10.06 -9.34
C LYS A 94 -2.28 -11.04 -10.50
N LYS A 95 -2.54 -10.59 -11.73
CA LYS A 95 -2.50 -11.43 -12.93
C LYS A 95 -1.10 -11.98 -13.24
N LYS A 96 -0.07 -11.13 -13.09
CA LYS A 96 1.30 -11.45 -13.50
C LYS A 96 2.07 -12.27 -12.45
N TYR A 97 1.86 -11.98 -11.17
CA TYR A 97 2.66 -12.55 -10.07
C TYR A 97 1.82 -13.29 -9.02
N GLY A 98 0.50 -13.19 -9.06
CA GLY A 98 -0.37 -13.70 -8.01
C GLY A 98 -0.42 -12.79 -6.76
N THR A 99 0.34 -11.71 -6.74
CA THR A 99 0.45 -10.79 -5.60
C THR A 99 -0.83 -9.98 -5.42
N ILE A 100 -1.37 -10.00 -4.21
CA ILE A 100 -2.53 -9.18 -3.83
C ILE A 100 -2.03 -7.82 -3.32
N VAL A 101 -2.64 -6.75 -3.79
CA VAL A 101 -2.41 -5.40 -3.24
C VAL A 101 -3.67 -4.97 -2.51
N LEU A 102 -3.55 -4.72 -1.20
CA LEU A 102 -4.68 -4.26 -0.39
C LEU A 102 -4.85 -2.75 -0.55
N VAL A 103 -5.66 -2.36 -1.50
CA VAL A 103 -5.93 -0.96 -1.83
C VAL A 103 -7.32 -0.82 -2.46
N SER A 104 -7.98 0.31 -2.20
CA SER A 104 -9.26 0.68 -2.82
C SER A 104 -9.12 0.90 -4.32
N ASP A 105 -10.25 1.08 -5.01
CA ASP A 105 -10.23 1.38 -6.43
C ASP A 105 -9.71 2.80 -6.70
N PRO A 106 -9.09 3.05 -7.88
CA PRO A 106 -8.49 4.35 -8.20
C PRO A 106 -9.48 5.52 -8.05
N LYS A 107 -10.75 5.31 -8.40
CA LYS A 107 -11.81 6.33 -8.25
C LYS A 107 -12.01 6.71 -6.77
N VAL A 108 -12.05 5.73 -5.87
CA VAL A 108 -12.20 5.96 -4.43
C VAL A 108 -10.99 6.73 -3.89
N ILE A 109 -9.78 6.33 -4.27
CA ILE A 109 -8.54 7.02 -3.88
C ILE A 109 -8.55 8.48 -4.33
N SER A 110 -8.94 8.74 -5.59
CA SER A 110 -8.99 10.10 -6.14
C SER A 110 -9.99 10.99 -5.40
N ILE A 111 -11.15 10.45 -5.02
CA ILE A 111 -12.14 11.18 -4.22
C ILE A 111 -11.60 11.44 -2.81
N ALA A 112 -11.02 10.43 -2.15
CA ALA A 112 -10.51 10.53 -0.79
C ALA A 112 -9.33 11.50 -0.66
N ASN A 113 -8.50 11.63 -1.69
CA ASN A 113 -7.36 12.55 -1.71
C ASN A 113 -7.77 14.02 -1.94
N ASP A 114 -8.99 14.27 -2.40
CA ASP A 114 -9.53 15.62 -2.61
C ASP A 114 -10.65 15.90 -1.59
N LYS A 115 -10.37 16.79 -0.63
CA LYS A 115 -11.32 17.14 0.45
C LYS A 115 -12.63 17.73 -0.08
N PHE A 116 -12.57 18.49 -1.17
CA PHE A 116 -13.76 19.06 -1.80
C PHE A 116 -14.62 17.98 -2.47
N LEU A 117 -14.00 17.07 -3.23
CA LEU A 117 -14.72 15.94 -3.84
C LEU A 117 -15.30 15.01 -2.78
N THR A 118 -14.57 14.74 -1.70
CA THR A 118 -15.07 13.95 -0.56
C THR A 118 -16.33 14.58 0.04
N LEU A 119 -16.30 15.89 0.32
CA LEU A 119 -17.45 16.60 0.86
C LEU A 119 -18.65 16.57 -0.10
N LYS A 120 -18.42 16.79 -1.38
CA LYS A 120 -19.47 16.75 -2.42
C LYS A 120 -20.14 15.39 -2.51
N GLU A 121 -19.38 14.30 -2.51
CA GLU A 121 -19.90 12.93 -2.53
C GLU A 121 -20.72 12.63 -1.26
N LEU A 122 -20.24 13.05 -0.09
CA LEU A 122 -20.96 12.89 1.18
C LEU A 122 -22.31 13.63 1.16
N CYS A 123 -22.35 14.88 0.70
CA CYS A 123 -23.59 15.65 0.57
C CYS A 123 -24.60 14.95 -0.35
N GLN A 124 -24.17 14.44 -1.50
CA GLN A 124 -25.03 13.70 -2.42
C GLN A 124 -25.57 12.41 -1.81
N LEU A 125 -24.78 11.71 -1.01
CA LEU A 125 -25.23 10.52 -0.29
C LEU A 125 -26.32 10.87 0.73
N VAL A 126 -26.13 11.90 1.54
CA VAL A 126 -27.13 12.38 2.52
C VAL A 126 -28.44 12.73 1.85
N GLU A 127 -28.43 13.48 0.75
CA GLU A 127 -29.64 13.82 -0.03
C GLU A 127 -30.36 12.59 -0.56
N LYS A 128 -29.63 11.58 -1.04
CA LYS A 128 -30.23 10.32 -1.51
C LYS A 128 -30.89 9.53 -0.38
N PHE A 129 -30.34 9.57 0.83
CA PHE A 129 -30.94 8.92 2.00
C PHE A 129 -32.20 9.66 2.45
N GLN A 130 -32.19 10.99 2.50
CA GLN A 130 -33.37 11.79 2.88
C GLN A 130 -34.56 11.63 1.94
N ARG A 131 -34.34 11.41 0.64
CA ARG A 131 -35.42 11.16 -0.34
C ARG A 131 -36.02 9.76 -0.25
N LYS A 132 -35.45 8.86 0.53
CA LYS A 132 -35.96 7.48 0.72
C LYS A 132 -36.74 7.30 2.01
N LEU A 133 -36.75 8.31 2.89
CA LEU A 133 -37.59 8.39 4.10
C LEU A 133 -38.87 9.12 3.84
#